data_39c301099abb674c336ca022e3d9204b
#
_entry.id   39c301099abb674c336ca022e3d9204b
#
_cell.length_a   1.000
_cell.length_b   1.000
_cell.length_c   1.000
_cell.angle_alpha   90.00
_cell.angle_beta   90.00
_cell.angle_gamma   90.00
#
_symmetry.space_group_name_H-M   'P 1'
#
loop_
_entity.id
_entity.type
_entity.pdbx_description
1 polymer ?
#
loop_
_entity_poly.entity_id
_entity_poly.type
_entity_poly.pdbx_seq_one_letter_code
_entity_poly.pdbx_strand_id
1 'polypeptide(L)'
;AINEYWHGANMSFALCSLLTQGLIDAFTLVGTEEEKKTYLPKFNSGAWTGTMNLTEPQSGTDLATIKTKAEHDGENWRIKGQKIYITYGEHDMSENIIHLVLARTEGAPEGIKGISTFIIPKFLKDESGEYTIRNDLKCISIEHKMGIKASPTAVMSYGENEGAIGYMLGEEGRGIEYMLSLIHI
;
A
#
# COMPACT_ATOMS: atom_id res chain seq x y z
N ALA A 1 -17.02 2.90 -18.13
CA ALA A 1 -16.79 2.61 -19.56
C ALA A 1 -15.35 2.19 -19.87
N ILE A 2 -14.30 3.02 -19.67
CA ILE A 2 -12.91 2.65 -20.03
C ILE A 2 -12.45 1.41 -19.25
N ASN A 3 -12.65 1.37 -17.93
CA ASN A 3 -12.28 0.22 -17.10
C ASN A 3 -12.96 -1.07 -17.55
N GLU A 4 -14.21 -1.00 -17.99
CA GLU A 4 -14.96 -2.14 -18.50
C GLU A 4 -14.31 -2.72 -19.77
N TYR A 5 -13.89 -1.87 -20.71
CA TYR A 5 -13.14 -2.31 -21.89
C TYR A 5 -11.80 -2.95 -21.52
N TRP A 6 -11.06 -2.35 -20.59
CA TRP A 6 -9.76 -2.88 -20.18
C TRP A 6 -9.89 -4.24 -19.49
N HIS A 7 -10.85 -4.37 -18.56
CA HIS A 7 -11.10 -5.66 -17.89
C HIS A 7 -11.63 -6.72 -18.85
N GLY A 8 -12.44 -6.34 -19.82
CA GLY A 8 -12.92 -7.24 -20.87
C GLY A 8 -11.81 -7.69 -21.84
N ALA A 9 -10.86 -6.81 -22.14
CA ALA A 9 -9.74 -7.11 -23.02
C ALA A 9 -8.63 -7.89 -22.32
N ASN A 10 -8.19 -7.46 -21.14
CA ASN A 10 -7.15 -8.11 -20.34
C ASN A 10 -7.27 -7.73 -18.86
N MET A 11 -7.98 -8.55 -18.10
CA MET A 11 -8.18 -8.33 -16.67
C MET A 11 -6.86 -8.33 -15.89
N SER A 12 -5.88 -9.16 -16.25
CA SER A 12 -4.60 -9.20 -15.56
C SER A 12 -3.87 -7.85 -15.60
N PHE A 13 -3.91 -7.16 -16.73
CA PHE A 13 -3.33 -5.82 -16.87
C PHE A 13 -4.18 -4.75 -16.16
N ALA A 14 -5.51 -4.82 -16.33
CA ALA A 14 -6.42 -3.82 -15.77
C ALA A 14 -6.39 -3.75 -14.23
N LEU A 15 -6.07 -4.85 -13.55
CA LEU A 15 -5.93 -4.89 -12.08
C LEU A 15 -4.80 -3.99 -11.55
N CYS A 16 -3.79 -3.64 -12.36
CA CYS A 16 -2.74 -2.72 -11.94
C CYS A 16 -3.30 -1.31 -11.66
N SER A 17 -4.17 -0.82 -12.52
CA SER A 17 -4.78 0.52 -12.37
C SER A 17 -5.89 0.58 -11.32
N LEU A 18 -6.56 -0.55 -11.04
CA LEU A 18 -7.69 -0.60 -10.12
C LEU A 18 -7.30 -0.16 -8.70
N LEU A 19 -6.20 -0.68 -8.17
CA LEU A 19 -5.74 -0.33 -6.81
C LEU A 19 -5.18 1.09 -6.75
N THR A 20 -4.58 1.57 -7.83
CA THR A 20 -4.13 2.96 -7.94
C THR A 20 -5.30 3.92 -7.84
N GLN A 21 -6.46 3.61 -8.46
CA GLN A 21 -7.68 4.39 -8.31
C GLN A 21 -8.11 4.46 -6.84
N GLY A 22 -8.11 3.32 -6.14
CA GLY A 22 -8.41 3.30 -4.71
C GLY A 22 -7.49 4.23 -3.89
N LEU A 23 -6.19 4.27 -4.18
CA LEU A 23 -5.29 5.20 -3.51
C LEU A 23 -5.62 6.67 -3.82
N ILE A 24 -5.95 7.01 -5.08
CA ILE A 24 -6.39 8.36 -5.45
C ILE A 24 -7.57 8.78 -4.57
N ASP A 25 -8.53 7.91 -4.38
CA ASP A 25 -9.71 8.17 -3.57
C ASP A 25 -9.38 8.34 -2.09
N ALA A 26 -8.48 7.48 -1.53
CA ALA A 26 -7.99 7.62 -0.15
C ALA A 26 -7.29 8.96 0.07
N PHE A 27 -6.34 9.31 -0.79
CA PHE A 27 -5.64 10.60 -0.68
C PHE A 27 -6.59 11.79 -0.84
N THR A 28 -7.58 11.69 -1.72
CA THR A 28 -8.59 12.73 -1.90
C THR A 28 -9.43 12.91 -0.65
N LEU A 29 -9.79 11.82 0.03
CA LEU A 29 -10.66 11.82 1.20
C LEU A 29 -9.92 12.31 2.46
N VAL A 30 -8.75 11.75 2.76
CA VAL A 30 -8.07 11.94 4.06
C VAL A 30 -6.66 12.48 3.97
N GLY A 31 -6.09 12.60 2.78
CA GLY A 31 -4.75 13.16 2.60
C GLY A 31 -4.71 14.66 2.91
N THR A 32 -3.60 15.11 3.46
CA THR A 32 -3.28 16.53 3.61
C THR A 32 -3.12 17.20 2.24
N GLU A 33 -3.22 18.52 2.17
CA GLU A 33 -3.02 19.25 0.91
C GLU A 33 -1.60 19.06 0.32
N GLU A 34 -0.61 18.86 1.17
CA GLU A 34 0.77 18.56 0.74
C GLU A 34 0.87 17.15 0.14
N GLU A 35 0.28 16.17 0.79
CA GLU A 35 0.20 14.80 0.26
C GLU A 35 -0.56 14.76 -1.07
N LYS A 36 -1.72 15.40 -1.15
CA LYS A 36 -2.50 15.49 -2.40
C LYS A 36 -1.67 16.09 -3.52
N LYS A 37 -0.97 17.19 -3.26
CA LYS A 37 -0.10 17.86 -4.23
C LYS A 37 1.07 16.99 -4.68
N THR A 38 1.60 16.14 -3.79
CA THR A 38 2.74 15.27 -4.07
C THR A 38 2.31 14.01 -4.83
N TYR A 39 1.27 13.33 -4.38
CA TYR A 39 0.91 11.99 -4.85
C TYR A 39 -0.11 11.99 -6.00
N LEU A 40 -1.17 12.82 -5.94
CA LEU A 40 -2.25 12.73 -6.93
C LEU A 40 -1.81 13.00 -8.37
N PRO A 41 -0.94 13.99 -8.69
CA PRO A 41 -0.48 14.18 -10.06
C PRO A 41 0.30 12.97 -10.60
N LYS A 42 1.08 12.30 -9.76
CA LYS A 42 1.87 11.12 -10.12
C LYS A 42 0.98 9.89 -10.38
N PHE A 43 -0.04 9.67 -9.56
CA PHE A 43 -1.04 8.62 -9.80
C PHE A 43 -1.86 8.88 -11.06
N ASN A 44 -2.36 10.11 -11.24
CA ASN A 44 -3.20 10.47 -12.39
C ASN A 44 -2.45 10.40 -13.72
N SER A 45 -1.14 10.64 -13.72
CA SER A 45 -0.31 10.48 -14.93
C SER A 45 0.10 9.04 -15.22
N GLY A 46 -0.08 8.12 -14.24
CA GLY A 46 0.41 6.75 -14.32
C GLY A 46 1.91 6.61 -14.06
N ALA A 47 2.62 7.70 -13.71
CA ALA A 47 4.03 7.64 -13.32
C ALA A 47 4.23 6.78 -12.07
N TRP A 48 3.30 6.81 -11.15
CA TRP A 48 3.29 6.00 -9.94
C TRP A 48 2.04 5.12 -9.88
N THR A 49 2.20 3.92 -9.31
CA THR A 49 1.10 2.99 -9.04
C THR A 49 0.91 2.81 -7.55
N GLY A 50 -0.25 2.30 -7.18
CA GLY A 50 -0.60 2.05 -5.79
C GLY A 50 -1.02 0.63 -5.51
N THR A 51 -0.82 0.17 -4.29
CA THR A 51 -1.26 -1.14 -3.80
C THR A 51 -1.96 -1.02 -2.46
N MET A 52 -2.86 -1.96 -2.15
CA MET A 52 -3.55 -2.08 -0.86
C MET A 52 -3.05 -3.32 -0.13
N ASN A 53 -2.50 -3.15 1.08
CA ASN A 53 -1.82 -4.19 1.85
C ASN A 53 -2.52 -4.42 3.19
N LEU A 54 -3.51 -5.32 3.21
CA LEU A 54 -4.31 -5.66 4.37
C LEU A 54 -3.90 -7.01 4.95
N THR A 55 -4.00 -8.04 4.11
CA THR A 55 -3.95 -9.45 4.49
C THR A 55 -2.57 -9.90 4.95
N GLU A 56 -2.55 -10.66 6.04
CA GLU A 56 -1.36 -11.33 6.56
C GLU A 56 -1.61 -12.84 6.63
N PRO A 57 -0.58 -13.69 6.80
CA PRO A 57 -0.76 -15.14 6.85
C PRO A 57 -1.80 -15.62 7.87
N GLN A 58 -1.93 -14.94 9.01
CA GLN A 58 -2.89 -15.25 10.08
C GLN A 58 -4.13 -14.35 10.06
N SER A 59 -4.18 -13.34 9.19
CA SER A 59 -5.20 -12.28 9.23
C SER A 59 -5.72 -12.00 7.81
N GLY A 60 -6.80 -12.66 7.45
CA GLY A 60 -7.52 -12.44 6.19
C GLY A 60 -8.87 -11.79 6.44
N THR A 61 -9.88 -12.60 6.77
CA THR A 61 -11.23 -12.12 7.07
C THR A 61 -11.27 -11.33 8.39
N ASP A 62 -10.56 -11.82 9.40
CA ASP A 62 -10.45 -11.10 10.68
C ASP A 62 -9.18 -10.22 10.70
N LEU A 63 -9.33 -8.96 10.34
CA LEU A 63 -8.25 -7.97 10.37
C LEU A 63 -7.85 -7.55 11.79
N ALA A 64 -8.65 -7.86 12.83
CA ALA A 64 -8.27 -7.58 14.21
C ALA A 64 -6.98 -8.30 14.64
N THR A 65 -6.57 -9.34 13.92
CA THR A 65 -5.38 -10.15 14.19
C THR A 65 -4.11 -9.70 13.45
N ILE A 66 -4.14 -8.55 12.78
CA ILE A 66 -2.96 -7.95 12.10
C ILE A 66 -1.81 -7.78 13.11
N LYS A 67 -0.61 -8.24 12.71
CA LYS A 67 0.63 -8.20 13.51
C LYS A 67 1.68 -7.23 12.97
N THR A 68 1.54 -6.75 11.73
CA THR A 68 2.43 -5.71 11.19
C THR A 68 2.45 -4.53 12.15
N LYS A 69 3.65 -4.09 12.53
CA LYS A 69 3.87 -3.01 13.51
C LYS A 69 4.38 -1.75 12.83
N ALA A 70 4.05 -0.62 13.41
CA ALA A 70 4.58 0.68 13.09
C ALA A 70 5.15 1.33 14.37
N GLU A 71 6.45 1.59 14.39
CA GLU A 71 7.17 2.21 15.48
C GLU A 71 7.66 3.59 15.03
N HIS A 72 7.42 4.65 15.82
CA HIS A 72 7.85 6.01 15.49
C HIS A 72 9.29 6.23 15.97
N ASP A 73 10.19 6.62 15.05
CA ASP A 73 11.61 6.83 15.38
C ASP A 73 11.95 8.29 15.75
N GLY A 74 10.94 9.14 15.90
CA GLY A 74 11.06 10.57 16.16
C GLY A 74 10.88 11.45 14.93
N GLU A 75 11.02 10.90 13.72
CA GLU A 75 10.86 11.60 12.46
C GLU A 75 9.85 10.88 11.56
N ASN A 76 10.00 9.56 11.40
CA ASN A 76 9.21 8.72 10.52
C ASN A 76 8.66 7.50 11.26
N TRP A 77 7.79 6.76 10.57
CA TRP A 77 7.34 5.46 11.03
C TRP A 77 8.20 4.35 10.42
N ARG A 78 8.64 3.40 11.26
CA ARG A 78 9.34 2.18 10.87
C ARG A 78 8.37 1.02 10.88
N ILE A 79 8.04 0.54 9.70
CA ILE A 79 7.07 -0.54 9.54
C ILE A 79 7.78 -1.88 9.41
N LYS A 80 7.33 -2.88 10.22
CA LYS A 80 7.85 -4.25 10.22
C LYS A 80 6.72 -5.26 10.15
N GLY A 81 6.76 -6.15 9.15
CA GLY A 81 5.78 -7.22 8.99
C GLY A 81 5.72 -7.80 7.60
N GLN A 82 4.75 -8.68 7.39
CA GLN A 82 4.55 -9.36 6.12
C GLN A 82 3.10 -9.22 5.67
N LYS A 83 2.92 -8.95 4.40
CA LYS A 83 1.61 -8.90 3.74
C LYS A 83 1.55 -9.92 2.61
N ILE A 84 0.42 -10.60 2.47
CA ILE A 84 0.21 -11.63 1.44
C ILE A 84 -0.93 -11.23 0.49
N TYR A 85 -0.93 -11.84 -0.68
CA TYR A 85 -1.93 -11.61 -1.74
C TYR A 85 -1.97 -10.16 -2.24
N ILE A 86 -0.80 -9.52 -2.32
CA ILE A 86 -0.71 -8.12 -2.75
C ILE A 86 -0.65 -8.05 -4.28
N THR A 87 -1.74 -7.60 -4.87
CA THR A 87 -1.86 -7.39 -6.31
C THR A 87 -0.88 -6.31 -6.77
N TYR A 88 -0.01 -6.65 -7.74
CA TYR A 88 1.02 -5.76 -8.26
C TYR A 88 1.95 -5.17 -7.18
N GLY A 89 2.27 -5.97 -6.14
CA GLY A 89 3.13 -5.54 -5.03
C GLY A 89 4.57 -5.21 -5.44
N GLU A 90 5.04 -5.80 -6.54
CA GLU A 90 6.36 -5.49 -7.10
C GLU A 90 6.30 -5.58 -8.63
N HIS A 91 6.82 -4.57 -9.33
CA HIS A 91 6.97 -4.51 -10.78
C HIS A 91 7.88 -3.33 -11.18
N ASP A 92 8.17 -3.20 -12.47
CA ASP A 92 8.98 -2.15 -13.08
C ASP A 92 8.21 -1.31 -14.13
N MET A 93 6.88 -1.40 -14.14
CA MET A 93 6.02 -0.68 -15.09
C MET A 93 5.79 0.79 -14.73
N SER A 94 6.18 1.21 -13.53
CA SER A 94 6.05 2.59 -13.05
C SER A 94 7.32 3.03 -12.33
N GLU A 95 7.53 4.34 -12.24
CA GLU A 95 8.70 4.94 -11.58
C GLU A 95 8.74 4.61 -10.08
N ASN A 96 7.58 4.51 -9.44
CA ASN A 96 7.44 4.16 -8.02
C ASN A 96 6.15 3.37 -7.78
N ILE A 97 6.15 2.60 -6.69
CA ILE A 97 4.96 1.92 -6.16
C ILE A 97 4.71 2.46 -4.75
N ILE A 98 3.50 2.91 -4.50
CA ILE A 98 3.08 3.40 -3.18
C ILE A 98 2.20 2.34 -2.53
N HIS A 99 2.70 1.76 -1.45
CA HIS A 99 1.97 0.74 -0.71
C HIS A 99 1.13 1.39 0.39
N LEU A 100 -0.18 1.20 0.36
CA LEU A 100 -1.07 1.56 1.45
C LEU A 100 -1.19 0.37 2.39
N VAL A 101 -0.60 0.46 3.58
CA VAL A 101 -0.38 -0.67 4.48
C VAL A 101 -1.12 -0.47 5.79
N LEU A 102 -1.87 -1.48 6.22
CA LEU A 102 -2.45 -1.53 7.57
C LEU A 102 -1.42 -2.07 8.56
N ALA A 103 -1.18 -1.31 9.62
CA ALA A 103 -0.27 -1.69 10.71
C ALA A 103 -0.76 -1.18 12.07
N ARG A 104 -0.23 -1.74 13.15
CA ARG A 104 -0.47 -1.31 14.53
C ARG A 104 0.64 -0.41 15.02
N THR A 105 0.27 0.72 15.56
CA THR A 105 1.20 1.58 16.29
C THR A 105 1.54 0.99 17.66
N GLU A 106 2.65 1.39 18.21
CA GLU A 106 3.05 0.99 19.56
C GLU A 106 2.04 1.50 20.60
N GLY A 107 1.60 0.63 21.50
CA GLY A 107 0.58 0.97 22.52
C GLY A 107 -0.85 1.07 22.02
N ALA A 108 -1.10 0.83 20.75
CA ALA A 108 -2.46 0.85 20.20
C ALA A 108 -3.37 -0.20 20.84
N PRO A 109 -4.66 0.08 21.01
CA PRO A 109 -5.62 -0.88 21.57
C PRO A 109 -5.71 -2.14 20.70
N GLU A 110 -6.10 -3.25 21.33
CA GLU A 110 -6.40 -4.49 20.62
C GLU A 110 -7.59 -4.33 19.68
N GLY A 111 -7.70 -5.24 18.71
CA GLY A 111 -8.79 -5.25 17.74
C GLY A 111 -8.61 -4.23 16.62
N ILE A 112 -9.69 -3.93 15.92
CA ILE A 112 -9.67 -3.09 14.71
C ILE A 112 -9.36 -1.62 15.00
N LYS A 113 -9.66 -1.12 16.19
CA LYS A 113 -9.41 0.28 16.61
C LYS A 113 -7.93 0.62 16.80
N GLY A 114 -7.06 -0.38 16.87
CA GLY A 114 -5.61 -0.18 16.96
C GLY A 114 -4.91 -0.22 15.60
N ILE A 115 -5.66 -0.26 14.51
CA ILE A 115 -5.10 -0.38 13.15
C ILE A 115 -5.11 0.98 12.47
N SER A 116 -3.93 1.41 12.03
CA SER A 116 -3.72 2.66 11.29
C SER A 116 -3.26 2.37 9.86
N THR A 117 -3.39 3.37 8.99
CA THR A 117 -2.97 3.27 7.58
C THR A 117 -1.67 4.01 7.36
N PHE A 118 -0.74 3.38 6.64
CA PHE A 118 0.56 3.94 6.32
C PHE A 118 0.83 3.93 4.83
N ILE A 119 1.40 5.02 4.34
CA ILE A 119 1.95 5.19 3.00
C ILE A 119 3.40 4.72 3.05
N ILE A 120 3.75 3.69 2.28
CA ILE A 120 5.12 3.18 2.22
C ILE A 120 5.58 3.20 0.76
N PRO A 121 6.38 4.19 0.33
CA PRO A 121 6.92 4.23 -1.01
C PRO A 121 7.97 3.11 -1.23
N LYS A 122 7.98 2.52 -2.43
CA LYS A 122 9.05 1.60 -2.86
C LYS A 122 10.39 2.30 -2.95
N PHE A 123 10.40 3.54 -3.45
CA PHE A 123 11.56 4.42 -3.47
C PHE A 123 11.29 5.70 -2.67
N LEU A 124 12.23 6.07 -1.84
CA LEU A 124 12.26 7.29 -1.03
C LEU A 124 12.99 8.40 -1.77
N LYS A 125 12.74 9.64 -1.36
CA LYS A 125 13.49 10.81 -1.85
C LYS A 125 14.95 10.73 -1.42
N ASP A 126 15.84 11.08 -2.33
CA ASP A 126 17.24 11.36 -2.04
C ASP A 126 17.45 12.86 -1.72
N GLU A 127 18.71 13.25 -1.48
CA GLU A 127 19.08 14.64 -1.18
C GLU A 127 18.78 15.62 -2.33
N SER A 128 18.67 15.13 -3.56
CA SER A 128 18.30 15.93 -4.74
C SER A 128 16.78 16.13 -4.87
N GLY A 129 15.99 15.38 -4.07
CA GLY A 129 14.54 15.35 -4.12
C GLY A 129 13.95 14.33 -5.09
N GLU A 130 14.80 13.53 -5.75
CA GLU A 130 14.38 12.44 -6.63
C GLU A 130 14.11 11.16 -5.85
N TYR A 131 13.20 10.31 -6.35
CA TYR A 131 12.81 9.07 -5.68
C TYR A 131 13.69 7.89 -6.14
N THR A 132 14.88 7.77 -5.57
CA THR A 132 15.92 6.81 -6.00
C THR A 132 16.38 5.87 -4.89
N ILE A 133 16.17 6.22 -3.62
CA ILE A 133 16.62 5.40 -2.47
C ILE A 133 15.64 4.25 -2.27
N ARG A 134 16.10 3.00 -2.44
CA ARG A 134 15.27 1.82 -2.18
C ARG A 134 14.89 1.75 -0.71
N ASN A 135 13.58 1.67 -0.43
CA ASN A 135 13.07 1.47 0.91
C ASN A 135 13.27 0.02 1.38
N ASP A 136 13.26 -0.22 2.69
CA ASP A 136 13.42 -1.55 3.31
C ASP A 136 12.15 -2.40 3.15
N LEU A 137 11.81 -2.71 1.91
CA LEU A 137 10.74 -3.60 1.52
C LEU A 137 11.12 -4.45 0.32
N LYS A 138 10.60 -5.66 0.25
CA LYS A 138 10.84 -6.56 -0.89
C LYS A 138 9.68 -7.51 -1.14
N CYS A 139 9.54 -7.94 -2.39
CA CYS A 139 8.73 -9.09 -2.76
C CYS A 139 9.51 -10.37 -2.42
N ILE A 140 8.95 -11.22 -1.57
CA ILE A 140 9.55 -12.51 -1.20
C ILE A 140 9.20 -13.57 -2.21
N SER A 141 7.95 -13.59 -2.68
CA SER A 141 7.42 -14.54 -3.64
C SER A 141 6.17 -13.99 -4.33
N ILE A 142 5.79 -14.65 -5.41
CA ILE A 142 4.49 -14.44 -6.09
C ILE A 142 3.70 -15.73 -6.05
N GLU A 143 2.37 -15.59 -5.91
CA GLU A 143 1.43 -16.69 -5.80
C GLU A 143 1.22 -17.37 -7.16
N HIS A 144 1.20 -18.69 -7.16
CA HIS A 144 0.72 -19.48 -8.29
C HIS A 144 -0.81 -19.56 -8.22
N LYS A 145 -1.51 -18.93 -9.17
CA LYS A 145 -2.96 -18.81 -9.15
C LYS A 145 -3.65 -19.70 -10.17
N MET A 146 -4.91 -20.05 -9.91
CA MET A 146 -5.76 -20.79 -10.84
C MET A 146 -6.07 -19.95 -12.10
N GLY A 147 -6.35 -18.66 -11.95
CA GLY A 147 -6.62 -17.70 -13.02
C GLY A 147 -5.86 -16.39 -12.84
N ILE A 148 -6.02 -15.45 -13.78
CA ILE A 148 -5.38 -14.11 -13.78
C ILE A 148 -3.86 -14.22 -13.56
N LYS A 149 -3.22 -15.18 -14.24
CA LYS A 149 -1.83 -15.57 -13.97
C LYS A 149 -0.81 -14.48 -14.29
N ALA A 150 -1.12 -13.59 -15.24
CA ALA A 150 -0.25 -12.49 -15.63
C ALA A 150 -0.33 -11.29 -14.68
N SER A 151 -1.28 -11.26 -13.73
CA SER A 151 -1.30 -10.28 -12.63
C SER A 151 -0.45 -10.82 -11.48
N PRO A 152 0.71 -10.26 -11.15
CA PRO A 152 1.52 -10.73 -10.03
C PRO A 152 0.78 -10.47 -8.72
N THR A 153 0.64 -11.51 -7.92
CA THR A 153 0.06 -11.47 -6.58
C THR A 153 1.18 -11.75 -5.60
N ALA A 154 1.71 -10.71 -4.97
CA ALA A 154 2.96 -10.76 -4.23
C ALA A 154 2.77 -11.09 -2.75
N VAL A 155 3.81 -11.71 -2.17
CA VAL A 155 4.07 -11.71 -0.74
C VAL A 155 5.12 -10.62 -0.48
N MET A 156 4.72 -9.60 0.28
CA MET A 156 5.57 -8.44 0.58
C MET A 156 6.12 -8.51 2.00
N SER A 157 7.43 -8.32 2.17
CA SER A 157 8.09 -8.15 3.46
C SER A 157 8.46 -6.69 3.63
N TYR A 158 8.19 -6.16 4.80
CA TYR A 158 8.51 -4.79 5.21
C TYR A 158 9.45 -4.84 6.40
N GLY A 159 10.57 -4.13 6.32
CA GLY A 159 11.43 -3.87 7.46
C GLY A 159 12.27 -5.06 7.94
N GLU A 160 12.89 -5.79 7.04
CA GLU A 160 13.79 -6.89 7.43
C GLU A 160 15.11 -6.40 8.05
N ASN A 161 15.50 -5.18 7.78
CA ASN A 161 16.70 -4.56 8.34
C ASN A 161 16.32 -3.56 9.45
N GLU A 162 16.21 -2.29 9.10
CA GLU A 162 15.96 -1.20 10.05
C GLU A 162 14.47 -0.86 10.21
N GLY A 163 13.62 -1.35 9.32
CA GLY A 163 12.21 -1.01 9.21
C GLY A 163 11.93 -0.18 7.97
N ALA A 164 10.86 -0.54 7.24
CA ALA A 164 10.44 0.23 6.09
C ALA A 164 9.94 1.61 6.50
N ILE A 165 10.46 2.66 5.89
CA ILE A 165 10.02 4.03 6.17
C ILE A 165 8.62 4.22 5.60
N GLY A 166 7.72 4.70 6.45
CA GLY A 166 6.35 5.02 6.09
C GLY A 166 5.84 6.29 6.74
N TYR A 167 4.72 6.76 6.23
CA TYR A 167 4.04 7.98 6.68
C TYR A 167 2.60 7.62 7.02
N MET A 168 2.07 8.10 8.15
CA MET A 168 0.67 7.84 8.51
C MET A 168 -0.25 8.61 7.57
N LEU A 169 -1.25 7.93 7.00
CA LEU A 169 -2.33 8.55 6.23
C LEU A 169 -3.58 8.69 7.10
N GLY A 170 -4.02 9.92 7.30
CA GLY A 170 -5.17 10.24 8.12
C GLY A 170 -4.88 10.11 9.63
N GLU A 171 -5.88 9.69 10.40
CA GLU A 171 -5.84 9.62 11.87
C GLU A 171 -5.48 8.22 12.37
N GLU A 172 -4.77 8.15 13.47
CA GLU A 172 -4.44 6.90 14.16
C GLU A 172 -5.69 6.14 14.59
N GLY A 173 -5.68 4.81 14.43
CA GLY A 173 -6.77 3.92 14.82
C GLY A 173 -7.97 3.90 13.87
N ARG A 174 -7.95 4.65 12.77
CA ARG A 174 -9.01 4.70 11.77
C ARG A 174 -8.65 4.00 10.45
N GLY A 175 -7.59 3.20 10.44
CA GLY A 175 -7.06 2.60 9.21
C GLY A 175 -8.06 1.71 8.47
N ILE A 176 -8.87 0.95 9.19
CA ILE A 176 -9.91 0.10 8.57
C ILE A 176 -10.98 0.95 7.88
N GLU A 177 -11.41 2.03 8.49
CA GLU A 177 -12.41 2.94 7.91
C GLU A 177 -11.91 3.53 6.58
N TYR A 178 -10.68 4.02 6.56
CA TYR A 178 -10.10 4.58 5.34
C TYR A 178 -9.90 3.54 4.25
N MET A 179 -9.40 2.36 4.61
CA MET A 179 -9.18 1.28 3.67
C MET A 179 -10.49 0.70 3.09
N LEU A 180 -11.54 0.58 3.90
CA LEU A 180 -12.85 0.07 3.46
C LEU A 180 -13.63 1.10 2.64
N SER A 181 -13.45 2.39 2.86
CA SER A 181 -14.09 3.42 2.03
C SER A 181 -13.66 3.33 0.56
N LEU A 182 -12.49 2.74 0.29
CA LEU A 182 -11.96 2.51 -1.05
C LEU A 182 -12.67 1.35 -1.79
N ILE A 183 -13.39 0.50 -1.07
CA ILE A 183 -14.07 -0.70 -1.63
C ILE A 183 -15.50 -0.36 -2.06
N HIS A 184 -16.03 0.76 -1.60
CA HIS A 184 -17.43 1.18 -1.83
C HIS A 184 -17.61 2.20 -2.96
N ILE A 185 -16.66 2.26 -3.89
CA ILE A 185 -16.74 3.17 -5.05
C ILE A 185 -17.26 2.45 -6.28
#